data_824b3c7a0ef881948cf5294455cd7b6e
#
_entry.id   824b3c7a0ef881948cf5294455cd7b6e
#
_cell.length_a   1.000
_cell.length_b   1.000
_cell.length_c   1.000
_cell.angle_alpha   90.00
_cell.angle_beta   90.00
_cell.angle_gamma   90.00
#
_symmetry.space_group_name_H-M   'P 1'
#
loop_
_entity.id
_entity.type
_entity.pdbx_description
1 polymer ?
#
loop_
_entity_poly.entity_id
_entity_poly.type
_entity_poly.pdbx_seq_one_letter_code
_entity_poly.pdbx_strand_id
1 'polypeptide(L)'
;MTHFSASFSIRMLSRAVLVNGAALMLLACGNGEGQQTNEMEGSKSASADLDTTVVEVTMKDHAYEPSIITVPAGEPVMLEFENAGSVEHYFVVGDTISSDGEEFRENLFSGVSIEKSKQAKAHEEEDREHDEEEHHENEFELAPGRSGSITFTLPESKAGTYTTACFETTGGQKHYEMGMKGSLTVTADAEN
;
A
#
# COMPACT_ATOMS: atom_id res chain seq x y z
N MET A 1 39.95 -14.94 -17.59
CA MET A 1 39.45 -16.19 -17.01
C MET A 1 39.69 -16.15 -15.53
N THR A 2 38.72 -15.80 -14.75
CA THR A 2 38.69 -16.06 -13.30
C THR A 2 37.23 -16.10 -12.88
N HIS A 3 36.74 -17.30 -12.62
CA HIS A 3 35.41 -17.59 -12.08
C HIS A 3 35.41 -17.29 -10.59
N PHE A 4 34.49 -16.42 -10.15
CA PHE A 4 34.20 -16.24 -8.73
C PHE A 4 32.84 -16.89 -8.46
N SER A 5 32.87 -18.06 -7.79
CA SER A 5 31.69 -18.79 -7.34
C SER A 5 31.44 -18.42 -5.88
N ALA A 6 30.33 -17.74 -5.62
CA ALA A 6 29.87 -17.44 -4.26
C ALA A 6 28.77 -18.43 -3.88
N SER A 7 29.12 -19.39 -3.00
CA SER A 7 28.18 -20.31 -2.37
C SER A 7 27.41 -19.59 -1.27
N PHE A 8 26.10 -19.54 -1.40
CA PHE A 8 25.18 -19.02 -0.39
C PHE A 8 24.66 -20.19 0.46
N SER A 9 25.11 -20.25 1.72
CA SER A 9 24.66 -21.24 2.70
C SER A 9 23.40 -20.79 3.41
N ILE A 10 22.29 -21.48 3.15
CA ILE A 10 21.04 -21.35 3.89
C ILE A 10 21.16 -22.12 5.20
N ARG A 11 21.10 -21.43 6.34
CA ARG A 11 20.98 -22.06 7.67
C ARG A 11 19.50 -22.10 8.07
N MET A 12 18.88 -23.27 7.96
CA MET A 12 17.61 -23.58 8.62
C MET A 12 17.83 -23.71 10.13
N LEU A 13 17.11 -22.90 10.92
CA LEU A 13 16.95 -23.12 12.36
C LEU A 13 15.55 -23.67 12.62
N SER A 14 15.48 -24.97 12.85
CA SER A 14 14.31 -25.64 13.44
C SER A 14 14.26 -25.34 14.95
N ARG A 15 13.17 -24.76 15.43
CA ARG A 15 12.81 -24.73 16.85
C ARG A 15 11.58 -25.61 17.08
N ALA A 16 11.82 -26.77 17.65
CA ALA A 16 10.79 -27.63 18.23
C ALA A 16 10.46 -27.11 19.63
N VAL A 17 9.20 -26.83 19.92
CA VAL A 17 8.68 -26.58 21.26
C VAL A 17 7.77 -27.73 21.63
N LEU A 18 8.23 -28.53 22.60
CA LEU A 18 7.42 -29.53 23.32
C LEU A 18 6.71 -28.83 24.47
N VAL A 19 5.38 -28.94 24.52
CA VAL A 19 4.62 -28.59 25.73
C VAL A 19 3.84 -29.81 26.17
N ASN A 20 4.24 -30.33 27.32
CA ASN A 20 3.54 -31.36 28.09
C ASN A 20 2.40 -30.73 28.89
N GLY A 21 1.20 -31.27 28.72
CA GLY A 21 0.01 -30.90 29.50
C GLY A 21 -0.17 -31.76 30.73
N ALA A 22 -0.78 -31.27 31.75
CA ALA A 22 -1.31 -32.03 32.88
C ALA A 22 -2.78 -31.69 33.06
N ALA A 23 -3.58 -32.73 33.04
CA ALA A 23 -5.01 -32.70 33.36
C ALA A 23 -5.22 -32.57 34.85
N LEU A 24 -6.19 -31.79 35.30
CA LEU A 24 -6.78 -31.91 36.63
C LEU A 24 -8.29 -31.74 36.54
N MET A 25 -9.00 -32.84 36.78
CA MET A 25 -10.44 -32.87 36.98
C MET A 25 -10.75 -32.44 38.43
N LEU A 26 -11.72 -31.57 38.60
CA LEU A 26 -12.47 -31.43 39.85
C LEU A 26 -13.98 -31.35 39.54
N LEU A 27 -14.70 -32.38 39.93
CA LEU A 27 -16.17 -32.38 40.07
C LEU A 27 -16.55 -31.58 41.32
N ALA A 28 -17.50 -30.65 41.16
CA ALA A 28 -18.30 -30.15 42.27
C ALA A 28 -19.74 -29.95 41.79
N CYS A 29 -20.64 -30.77 42.27
CA CYS A 29 -22.09 -30.56 42.22
C CYS A 29 -22.48 -29.47 43.22
N GLY A 30 -23.32 -28.54 42.78
CA GLY A 30 -23.98 -27.56 43.63
C GLY A 30 -25.30 -27.14 43.00
N ASN A 31 -26.41 -27.60 43.60
CA ASN A 31 -27.79 -27.22 43.26
C ASN A 31 -28.07 -25.80 43.79
N GLY A 32 -28.73 -24.94 42.99
CA GLY A 32 -29.20 -23.63 43.43
C GLY A 32 -30.14 -23.01 42.39
N GLU A 33 -31.40 -22.85 42.83
CA GLU A 33 -32.51 -22.30 42.05
C GLU A 33 -32.33 -20.85 41.61
N GLY A 34 -32.75 -20.58 40.37
CA GLY A 34 -33.59 -19.44 39.97
C GLY A 34 -32.99 -18.04 40.02
N GLN A 35 -32.56 -17.54 38.88
CA GLN A 35 -32.86 -16.15 38.50
C GLN A 35 -32.69 -16.00 36.98
N GLN A 36 -33.82 -15.71 36.31
CA GLN A 36 -33.80 -15.22 34.92
C GLN A 36 -33.16 -13.84 34.91
N THR A 37 -31.95 -13.74 34.39
CA THR A 37 -31.37 -12.50 33.93
C THR A 37 -31.45 -12.50 32.41
N ASN A 38 -32.16 -11.51 31.85
CA ASN A 38 -32.16 -11.21 30.44
C ASN A 38 -30.71 -10.98 30.00
N GLU A 39 -30.14 -11.95 29.34
CA GLU A 39 -28.94 -11.74 28.53
C GLU A 39 -29.38 -10.98 27.28
N MET A 40 -29.14 -9.65 27.26
CA MET A 40 -29.03 -8.91 26.04
C MET A 40 -27.90 -9.58 25.26
N GLU A 41 -28.26 -10.35 24.25
CA GLU A 41 -27.32 -10.73 23.18
C GLU A 41 -26.78 -9.44 22.55
N GLY A 42 -25.66 -9.00 23.08
CA GLY A 42 -24.83 -8.02 22.40
C GLY A 42 -24.44 -8.61 21.05
N SER A 43 -25.09 -8.16 20.00
CA SER A 43 -24.67 -8.40 18.63
C SER A 43 -23.20 -8.00 18.53
N LYS A 44 -22.33 -9.00 18.66
CA LYS A 44 -20.91 -8.85 18.36
C LYS A 44 -20.84 -8.66 16.86
N SER A 45 -20.86 -7.41 16.43
CA SER A 45 -20.47 -7.05 15.07
C SER A 45 -19.10 -7.68 14.84
N ALA A 46 -19.06 -8.76 14.06
CA ALA A 46 -17.84 -9.25 13.50
C ALA A 46 -17.42 -8.19 12.47
N SER A 47 -16.61 -7.22 12.92
CA SER A 47 -15.74 -6.52 11.99
C SER A 47 -14.83 -7.62 11.44
N ALA A 48 -15.06 -8.03 10.20
CA ALA A 48 -14.08 -8.77 9.45
C ALA A 48 -12.82 -7.90 9.47
N ASP A 49 -11.78 -8.42 10.09
CA ASP A 49 -10.44 -7.83 10.04
C ASP A 49 -9.98 -8.10 8.60
N LEU A 50 -10.29 -7.15 7.70
CA LEU A 50 -9.86 -7.24 6.32
C LEU A 50 -8.34 -7.04 6.34
N ASP A 51 -7.61 -8.10 6.00
CA ASP A 51 -6.16 -8.02 5.84
C ASP A 51 -5.84 -6.94 4.78
N THR A 52 -4.98 -5.99 5.14
CA THR A 52 -4.56 -4.94 4.21
C THR A 52 -3.56 -5.53 3.21
N THR A 53 -3.86 -5.43 1.93
CA THR A 53 -2.90 -5.79 0.87
C THR A 53 -1.80 -4.73 0.82
N VAL A 54 -0.54 -5.13 1.05
CA VAL A 54 0.63 -4.24 1.02
C VAL A 54 1.45 -4.51 -0.24
N VAL A 55 1.80 -3.45 -0.98
CA VAL A 55 2.68 -3.51 -2.15
C VAL A 55 3.79 -2.48 -2.00
N GLU A 56 5.04 -2.93 -2.05
CA GLU A 56 6.23 -2.08 -2.05
C GLU A 56 6.53 -1.58 -3.47
N VAL A 57 6.79 -0.29 -3.62
CA VAL A 57 7.09 0.36 -4.91
C VAL A 57 8.34 1.22 -4.77
N THR A 58 9.40 0.87 -5.47
CA THR A 58 10.59 1.70 -5.57
C THR A 58 10.48 2.64 -6.77
N MET A 59 10.60 3.95 -6.54
CA MET A 59 10.71 4.98 -7.57
C MET A 59 12.18 5.18 -7.89
N LYS A 60 12.57 4.92 -9.14
CA LYS A 60 13.92 5.16 -9.67
C LYS A 60 13.86 6.23 -10.74
N ASP A 61 15.01 6.82 -11.09
CA ASP A 61 15.05 7.73 -12.22
C ASP A 61 14.51 7.01 -13.47
N HIS A 62 13.36 7.49 -13.94
CA HIS A 62 12.61 7.00 -15.11
C HIS A 62 11.98 5.60 -15.01
N ALA A 63 11.77 5.06 -13.78
CA ALA A 63 11.11 3.75 -13.61
C ALA A 63 10.41 3.59 -12.27
N TYR A 64 9.33 2.79 -12.26
CA TYR A 64 8.75 2.18 -11.06
C TYR A 64 9.15 0.70 -10.98
N GLU A 65 9.45 0.18 -9.79
CA GLU A 65 9.69 -1.23 -9.52
C GLU A 65 8.83 -1.71 -8.34
N PRO A 66 7.86 -2.62 -8.61
CA PRO A 66 7.47 -3.17 -9.90
C PRO A 66 6.77 -2.14 -10.81
N SER A 67 6.89 -2.30 -12.13
CA SER A 67 6.17 -1.47 -13.11
C SER A 67 4.73 -1.96 -13.36
N ILE A 68 4.40 -3.16 -12.90
CA ILE A 68 3.06 -3.76 -12.97
C ILE A 68 2.61 -4.08 -11.55
N ILE A 69 1.54 -3.43 -11.12
CA ILE A 69 0.94 -3.58 -9.80
C ILE A 69 -0.46 -4.19 -9.96
N THR A 70 -0.81 -5.13 -9.09
CA THR A 70 -2.17 -5.69 -9.04
C THR A 70 -2.69 -5.58 -7.62
N VAL A 71 -3.91 -5.04 -7.48
CA VAL A 71 -4.58 -4.83 -6.20
C VAL A 71 -6.02 -5.31 -6.26
N PRO A 72 -6.61 -5.79 -5.14
CA PRO A 72 -8.02 -6.14 -5.08
C PRO A 72 -8.92 -4.90 -5.01
N ALA A 73 -10.13 -4.99 -5.53
CA ALA A 73 -11.21 -4.07 -5.21
C ALA A 73 -11.91 -4.51 -3.91
N GLY A 74 -12.55 -3.58 -3.21
CA GLY A 74 -13.32 -3.87 -2.00
C GLY A 74 -12.50 -4.05 -0.72
N GLU A 75 -11.21 -4.24 -0.82
CA GLU A 75 -10.28 -4.45 0.30
C GLU A 75 -9.36 -3.26 0.52
N PRO A 76 -8.87 -3.05 1.76
CA PRO A 76 -7.85 -2.05 2.03
C PRO A 76 -6.53 -2.40 1.34
N VAL A 77 -5.94 -1.42 0.67
CA VAL A 77 -4.64 -1.53 -0.01
C VAL A 77 -3.71 -0.45 0.52
N MET A 78 -2.47 -0.81 0.80
CA MET A 78 -1.38 0.12 1.12
C MET A 78 -0.28 -0.03 0.05
N LEU A 79 0.03 1.06 -0.64
CA LEU A 79 1.24 1.14 -1.45
C LEU A 79 2.31 1.85 -0.65
N GLU A 80 3.42 1.17 -0.40
CA GLU A 80 4.60 1.73 0.28
C GLU A 80 5.64 2.14 -0.76
N PHE A 81 6.07 3.40 -0.70
CA PHE A 81 6.98 3.97 -1.67
C PHE A 81 8.33 4.31 -1.07
N GLU A 82 9.39 4.06 -1.83
CA GLU A 82 10.73 4.58 -1.60
C GLU A 82 11.22 5.29 -2.86
N ASN A 83 11.63 6.56 -2.76
CA ASN A 83 12.31 7.25 -3.85
C ASN A 83 13.82 7.00 -3.76
N ALA A 84 14.30 6.01 -4.51
CA ALA A 84 15.72 5.68 -4.66
C ALA A 84 16.39 6.46 -5.83
N GLY A 85 15.64 7.34 -6.49
CA GLY A 85 16.14 8.22 -7.56
C GLY A 85 16.90 9.44 -7.04
N SER A 86 17.38 10.25 -7.97
CA SER A 86 18.15 11.46 -7.69
C SER A 86 17.32 12.74 -7.72
N VAL A 87 16.08 12.67 -8.18
CA VAL A 87 15.13 13.77 -8.29
C VAL A 87 13.79 13.42 -7.66
N GLU A 88 12.91 14.39 -7.53
CA GLU A 88 11.54 14.18 -7.08
C GLU A 88 10.74 13.33 -8.07
N HIS A 89 9.86 12.48 -7.57
CA HIS A 89 9.01 11.62 -8.38
C HIS A 89 7.57 11.65 -7.90
N TYR A 90 6.66 11.58 -8.87
CA TYR A 90 5.21 11.48 -8.65
C TYR A 90 4.71 10.08 -9.00
N PHE A 91 3.72 9.62 -8.26
CA PHE A 91 2.93 8.45 -8.61
C PHE A 91 1.49 8.87 -8.85
N VAL A 92 1.11 8.88 -10.10
CA VAL A 92 -0.24 9.24 -10.54
C VAL A 92 -0.81 8.07 -11.32
N VAL A 93 -2.10 7.77 -11.13
CA VAL A 93 -2.77 6.64 -11.78
C VAL A 93 -4.03 7.12 -12.49
N GLY A 94 -4.15 6.76 -13.76
CA GLY A 94 -5.33 7.15 -14.55
C GLY A 94 -5.51 6.33 -15.82
N ASP A 95 -6.48 6.73 -16.62
CA ASP A 95 -6.88 6.02 -17.84
C ASP A 95 -6.01 6.39 -19.05
N THR A 96 -6.05 7.65 -19.43
CA THR A 96 -5.42 8.17 -20.66
C THR A 96 -4.75 9.50 -20.36
N ILE A 97 -3.48 9.65 -20.74
CA ILE A 97 -2.77 10.93 -20.65
C ILE A 97 -3.47 11.95 -21.56
N SER A 98 -3.69 13.15 -21.05
CA SER A 98 -4.28 14.29 -21.75
C SER A 98 -3.47 14.67 -23.01
N SER A 99 -4.11 15.38 -23.93
CA SER A 99 -3.47 15.73 -25.22
C SER A 99 -2.31 16.72 -25.07
N ASP A 100 -2.25 17.46 -23.99
CA ASP A 100 -1.14 18.36 -23.62
C ASP A 100 -0.02 17.65 -22.87
N GLY A 101 -0.26 16.41 -22.39
CA GLY A 101 0.71 15.59 -21.68
C GLY A 101 0.90 15.97 -20.22
N GLU A 102 0.06 16.82 -19.64
CA GLU A 102 0.26 17.36 -18.29
C GLU A 102 -0.36 16.50 -17.19
N GLU A 103 -1.43 15.72 -17.49
CA GLU A 103 -2.20 14.97 -16.52
C GLU A 103 -2.89 13.75 -17.17
N PHE A 104 -3.58 12.94 -16.37
CA PHE A 104 -4.56 11.98 -16.86
C PHE A 104 -5.91 12.68 -17.07
N ARG A 105 -6.65 12.29 -18.11
CA ARG A 105 -8.01 12.79 -18.37
C ARG A 105 -8.98 12.38 -17.27
N GLU A 106 -8.78 11.20 -16.72
CA GLU A 106 -9.49 10.71 -15.55
C GLU A 106 -8.49 10.00 -14.60
N ASN A 107 -8.42 10.48 -13.38
CA ASN A 107 -7.58 9.91 -12.34
C ASN A 107 -8.33 8.78 -11.62
N LEU A 108 -7.66 7.65 -11.37
CA LEU A 108 -8.25 6.49 -10.69
C LEU A 108 -8.83 6.86 -9.33
N PHE A 109 -8.12 7.70 -8.59
CA PHE A 109 -8.48 8.08 -7.23
C PHE A 109 -9.52 9.18 -7.13
N SER A 110 -10.03 9.71 -8.26
CA SER A 110 -11.13 10.68 -8.24
C SER A 110 -12.34 10.12 -7.50
N GLY A 111 -12.74 10.80 -6.40
CA GLY A 111 -13.84 10.40 -5.53
C GLY A 111 -13.52 9.25 -4.57
N VAL A 112 -12.25 8.84 -4.44
CA VAL A 112 -11.76 7.84 -3.50
C VAL A 112 -11.04 8.55 -2.36
N SER A 113 -11.31 8.16 -1.10
CA SER A 113 -10.55 8.64 0.04
C SER A 113 -9.18 8.00 0.07
N ILE A 114 -8.12 8.81 0.13
CA ILE A 114 -6.73 8.37 0.22
C ILE A 114 -6.13 8.91 1.51
N GLU A 115 -5.53 8.03 2.30
CA GLU A 115 -4.68 8.41 3.42
C GLU A 115 -3.23 8.42 2.96
N LYS A 116 -2.55 9.56 3.09
CA LYS A 116 -1.13 9.73 2.71
C LYS A 116 -0.26 9.84 3.96
N SER A 117 0.86 9.12 3.98
CA SER A 117 1.88 9.23 5.01
C SER A 117 3.24 9.45 4.35
N LYS A 118 4.01 10.45 4.80
CA LYS A 118 5.38 10.72 4.35
C LYS A 118 6.29 10.66 5.57
N GLN A 119 7.39 9.89 5.50
CA GLN A 119 8.38 9.84 6.58
C GLN A 119 9.27 11.07 6.52
N ALA A 120 9.29 11.85 7.62
CA ALA A 120 10.25 12.92 7.80
C ALA A 120 11.64 12.33 8.07
N LYS A 121 12.72 12.90 7.47
CA LYS A 121 14.08 12.60 7.94
C LYS A 121 14.24 13.09 9.38
N ALA A 122 14.80 12.24 10.24
CA ALA A 122 15.14 12.58 11.62
C ALA A 122 16.33 13.55 11.66
N HIS A 123 16.22 14.77 11.28
CA HIS A 123 17.09 15.94 11.42
C HIS A 123 16.87 16.90 10.25
N GLU A 124 15.83 17.71 10.36
CA GLU A 124 15.75 19.06 9.82
C GLU A 124 14.38 19.61 10.22
N GLU A 125 14.28 20.01 11.51
CA GLU A 125 13.31 21.01 11.91
C GLU A 125 13.87 22.37 11.46
N GLU A 126 13.70 22.71 10.21
CA GLU A 126 13.74 24.10 9.78
C GLU A 126 12.42 24.41 9.08
N ASP A 127 11.70 25.34 9.72
CA ASP A 127 10.50 25.99 9.26
C ASP A 127 10.60 26.36 7.77
N ARG A 128 10.09 25.49 6.89
CA ARG A 128 9.62 25.93 5.59
C ARG A 128 8.14 26.12 5.72
N GLU A 129 7.74 27.38 5.81
CA GLU A 129 6.38 27.80 5.56
C GLU A 129 5.95 27.09 4.27
N HIS A 130 4.91 26.27 4.41
CA HIS A 130 4.26 25.64 3.28
C HIS A 130 3.75 26.76 2.38
N ASP A 131 4.47 26.99 1.27
CA ASP A 131 3.81 27.52 0.10
C ASP A 131 2.71 26.49 -0.24
N GLU A 132 1.46 26.94 -0.13
CA GLU A 132 0.28 26.20 -0.55
C GLU A 132 0.32 26.08 -2.08
N GLU A 133 1.27 25.29 -2.61
CA GLU A 133 1.18 24.79 -3.96
C GLU A 133 -0.01 23.84 -3.97
N GLU A 134 -0.91 24.00 -4.93
CA GLU A 134 -2.11 23.18 -5.13
C GLU A 134 -1.68 21.71 -5.28
N HIS A 135 -1.49 21.02 -4.15
CA HIS A 135 -1.23 19.60 -4.13
C HIS A 135 -2.46 18.92 -4.72
N HIS A 136 -2.32 18.42 -5.92
CA HIS A 136 -3.35 17.60 -6.55
C HIS A 136 -3.68 16.45 -5.61
N GLU A 137 -4.89 16.45 -5.04
CA GLU A 137 -5.31 15.50 -3.99
C GLU A 137 -5.06 14.03 -4.37
N ASN A 138 -5.00 13.76 -5.67
CA ASN A 138 -4.90 12.42 -6.26
C ASN A 138 -3.49 12.04 -6.75
N GLU A 139 -2.45 12.78 -6.35
CA GLU A 139 -1.05 12.55 -6.68
C GLU A 139 -0.26 12.22 -5.41
N PHE A 140 0.74 11.36 -5.52
CA PHE A 140 1.66 11.07 -4.43
C PHE A 140 3.08 11.37 -4.87
N GLU A 141 3.70 12.34 -4.22
CA GLU A 141 5.04 12.81 -4.53
C GLU A 141 6.03 12.45 -3.42
N LEU A 142 7.26 12.14 -3.80
CA LEU A 142 8.38 11.91 -2.88
C LEU A 142 9.66 12.56 -3.38
N ALA A 143 10.28 13.36 -2.53
CA ALA A 143 11.62 13.88 -2.75
C ALA A 143 12.68 12.75 -2.71
N PRO A 144 13.88 12.95 -3.28
CA PRO A 144 14.96 11.95 -3.28
C PRO A 144 15.29 11.40 -1.89
N GLY A 145 15.40 10.07 -1.80
CA GLY A 145 15.73 9.36 -0.56
C GLY A 145 14.65 9.43 0.53
N ARG A 146 13.41 9.76 0.18
CA ARG A 146 12.26 9.73 1.08
C ARG A 146 11.43 8.49 0.85
N SER A 147 10.67 8.13 1.89
CA SER A 147 9.69 7.05 1.86
C SER A 147 8.33 7.57 2.35
N GLY A 148 7.28 6.87 1.97
CA GLY A 148 5.94 7.19 2.42
C GLY A 148 4.95 6.15 1.91
N SER A 149 3.67 6.34 2.17
CA SER A 149 2.64 5.41 1.75
C SER A 149 1.34 6.10 1.41
N ILE A 150 0.54 5.43 0.59
CA ILE A 150 -0.88 5.74 0.40
C ILE A 150 -1.71 4.53 0.79
N THR A 151 -2.81 4.76 1.51
CA THR A 151 -3.77 3.71 1.87
C THR A 151 -5.14 4.10 1.32
N PHE A 152 -5.81 3.15 0.68
CA PHE A 152 -7.10 3.36 0.03
C PHE A 152 -7.90 2.06 -0.06
N THR A 153 -9.20 2.19 -0.37
CA THR A 153 -10.06 1.08 -0.78
C THR A 153 -10.77 1.47 -2.07
N LEU A 154 -10.55 0.72 -3.14
CA LEU A 154 -11.20 0.95 -4.44
C LEU A 154 -12.51 0.18 -4.52
N PRO A 155 -13.62 0.79 -4.94
CA PRO A 155 -14.86 0.06 -5.17
C PRO A 155 -14.74 -0.85 -6.39
N GLU A 156 -15.53 -1.93 -6.46
CA GLU A 156 -15.56 -2.87 -7.60
C GLU A 156 -15.82 -2.18 -8.95
N SER A 157 -16.56 -1.08 -8.95
CA SER A 157 -16.79 -0.26 -10.15
C SER A 157 -15.52 0.33 -10.76
N LYS A 158 -14.41 0.33 -10.02
CA LYS A 158 -13.08 0.73 -10.49
C LYS A 158 -12.23 -0.47 -10.97
N ALA A 159 -12.81 -1.68 -11.07
CA ALA A 159 -12.09 -2.82 -11.62
C ALA A 159 -11.65 -2.56 -13.07
N GLY A 160 -10.38 -2.86 -13.36
CA GLY A 160 -9.79 -2.56 -14.68
C GLY A 160 -8.29 -2.36 -14.62
N THR A 161 -7.69 -2.01 -15.74
CA THR A 161 -6.26 -1.71 -15.85
C THR A 161 -6.06 -0.24 -16.19
N TYR A 162 -5.24 0.41 -15.40
CA TYR A 162 -4.90 1.84 -15.47
C TYR A 162 -3.42 2.02 -15.74
N THR A 163 -3.05 3.18 -16.28
CA THR A 163 -1.65 3.57 -16.45
C THR A 163 -1.15 4.27 -15.19
N THR A 164 0.06 3.94 -14.76
CA THR A 164 0.80 4.75 -13.76
C THR A 164 1.82 5.61 -14.49
N ALA A 165 1.99 6.89 -14.09
CA ALA A 165 2.92 7.81 -14.74
C ALA A 165 3.50 8.82 -13.74
N CYS A 166 4.73 9.28 -14.00
CA CYS A 166 5.35 10.41 -13.35
C CYS A 166 5.33 11.61 -14.28
N PHE A 167 4.59 12.66 -13.90
CA PHE A 167 4.46 13.88 -14.68
C PHE A 167 5.55 14.93 -14.35
N GLU A 168 6.46 14.62 -13.41
CA GLU A 168 7.62 15.47 -13.13
C GLU A 168 8.44 15.71 -14.39
N THR A 169 9.16 16.85 -14.45
CA THR A 169 9.90 17.29 -15.63
C THR A 169 11.37 17.50 -15.30
N THR A 170 12.25 16.84 -16.04
CA THR A 170 13.70 17.09 -15.97
C THR A 170 14.23 17.43 -17.36
N GLY A 171 14.94 18.55 -17.46
CA GLY A 171 15.51 18.97 -18.73
C GLY A 171 14.49 19.32 -19.83
N GLY A 172 13.24 19.61 -19.43
CA GLY A 172 12.13 19.93 -20.35
C GLY A 172 11.42 18.71 -20.93
N GLN A 173 11.67 17.51 -20.38
CA GLN A 173 11.00 16.29 -20.77
C GLN A 173 10.32 15.66 -19.54
N LYS A 174 9.09 15.18 -19.70
CA LYS A 174 8.33 14.48 -18.66
C LYS A 174 8.94 13.11 -18.37
N HIS A 175 8.98 12.71 -17.09
CA HIS A 175 9.56 11.43 -16.70
C HIS A 175 8.82 10.24 -17.32
N TYR A 176 7.49 10.32 -17.50
CA TYR A 176 6.74 9.23 -18.16
C TYR A 176 7.16 9.03 -19.63
N GLU A 177 7.59 10.09 -20.33
CA GLU A 177 8.11 10.01 -21.71
C GLU A 177 9.50 9.36 -21.74
N MET A 178 10.29 9.55 -20.67
CA MET A 178 11.59 8.90 -20.48
C MET A 178 11.51 7.46 -20.01
N GLY A 179 10.28 6.96 -19.72
CA GLY A 179 10.05 5.56 -19.33
C GLY A 179 9.42 5.36 -17.95
N MET A 180 9.28 6.42 -17.13
CA MET A 180 8.69 6.30 -15.79
C MET A 180 7.18 6.15 -15.84
N LYS A 181 6.75 5.00 -16.31
CA LYS A 181 5.34 4.58 -16.41
C LYS A 181 5.20 3.08 -16.21
N GLY A 182 4.01 2.68 -15.84
CA GLY A 182 3.66 1.28 -15.61
C GLY A 182 2.16 1.06 -15.71
N SER A 183 1.66 0.04 -15.02
CA SER A 183 0.23 -0.23 -14.93
C SER A 183 -0.18 -0.65 -13.52
N LEU A 184 -1.39 -0.26 -13.14
CA LEU A 184 -2.08 -0.74 -11.96
C LEU A 184 -3.36 -1.44 -12.39
N THR A 185 -3.50 -2.71 -12.05
CA THR A 185 -4.69 -3.52 -12.33
C THR A 185 -5.48 -3.70 -11.04
N VAL A 186 -6.75 -3.30 -11.07
CA VAL A 186 -7.72 -3.50 -10.00
C VAL A 186 -8.53 -4.73 -10.34
N THR A 187 -8.42 -5.79 -9.53
CA THR A 187 -9.18 -7.03 -9.72
C THR A 187 -10.47 -6.99 -8.91
N ALA A 188 -11.61 -7.25 -9.55
CA ALA A 188 -12.82 -7.53 -8.81
C ALA A 188 -12.70 -8.90 -8.11
N ASP A 189 -13.34 -9.07 -6.96
CA ASP A 189 -13.51 -10.39 -6.38
C ASP A 189 -14.21 -11.30 -7.40
N ALA A 190 -13.67 -12.49 -7.62
CA ALA A 190 -14.37 -13.49 -8.37
C ALA A 190 -15.63 -13.87 -7.53
N GLU A 191 -16.80 -13.44 -7.98
CA GLU A 191 -18.06 -13.87 -7.37
C GLU A 191 -18.05 -15.41 -7.27
N ASN A 192 -18.07 -15.90 -6.02
CA ASN A 192 -18.02 -17.32 -5.70
C ASN A 192 -19.43 -17.93 -5.71
#